data_56864ea588514634c3762948455776e4
#
_entry.id   56864ea588514634c3762948455776e4
#
_cell.length_a   1.000
_cell.length_b   1.000
_cell.length_c   1.000
_cell.angle_alpha   90.00
_cell.angle_beta   90.00
_cell.angle_gamma   90.00
#
_symmetry.space_group_name_H-M   'P 1'
#
loop_
_entity.id
_entity.type
_entity.pdbx_description
1 polymer ?
#
loop_
_entity_poly.entity_id
_entity_poly.type
_entity_poly.pdbx_seq_one_letter_code
_entity_poly.pdbx_strand_id
1 'polypeptide(L)'
;MKVRNLLLLLAFCCLSLAVQAQFVSTSAHPKREFRAAWIQAVNGQFRGIPTDRLKQILINQLNSLQGAGINAVIFQVRPEADALYASQYEPWSRFLTGVQGKAPEPYWDPMQFMIEECHKRSMEFHAWINPYRVKTSLKNELSPIHIYNSHPEWFVTYGDQLYFDPALPESRNHICKVITDIVSRYDVDAIHMDDYFYPYPIKGKDFPDDASFARYGGGFSNKADWRRSNVNILIQKIHETVRGLKPWVKFGVSPFGIYRNQSSDPLGSATNGLQNYDDLYADVLL
;
A
#
# COMPACT_ATOMS: atom_id res chain seq x y z
N MET A 1 -3.71 -4.29 -66.34
CA MET A 1 -2.89 -4.72 -65.19
C MET A 1 -3.20 -3.95 -63.89
N LYS A 2 -3.57 -2.67 -63.95
CA LYS A 2 -3.75 -1.82 -62.74
C LYS A 2 -5.00 -2.11 -61.91
N VAL A 3 -6.15 -2.45 -62.51
CA VAL A 3 -7.42 -2.68 -61.80
C VAL A 3 -7.42 -4.02 -61.02
N ARG A 4 -6.84 -5.07 -61.58
CA ARG A 4 -6.72 -6.40 -60.93
C ARG A 4 -5.89 -6.35 -59.66
N ASN A 5 -4.81 -5.55 -59.64
CA ASN A 5 -3.94 -5.40 -58.46
C ASN A 5 -4.60 -4.55 -57.36
N LEU A 6 -5.44 -3.57 -57.75
CA LEU A 6 -6.23 -2.76 -56.79
C LEU A 6 -7.31 -3.61 -56.13
N LEU A 7 -8.00 -4.49 -56.88
CA LEU A 7 -8.99 -5.41 -56.29
C LEU A 7 -8.36 -6.46 -55.38
N LEU A 8 -7.17 -6.93 -55.67
CA LEU A 8 -6.42 -7.84 -54.78
C LEU A 8 -5.95 -7.16 -53.47
N LEU A 9 -5.55 -5.86 -53.58
CA LEU A 9 -5.20 -5.08 -52.38
C LEU A 9 -6.42 -4.82 -51.48
N LEU A 10 -7.57 -4.47 -52.08
CA LEU A 10 -8.85 -4.27 -51.37
C LEU A 10 -9.33 -5.57 -50.72
N ALA A 11 -9.22 -6.72 -51.40
CA ALA A 11 -9.55 -8.03 -50.82
C ALA A 11 -8.63 -8.41 -49.65
N PHE A 12 -7.37 -8.07 -49.74
CA PHE A 12 -6.39 -8.31 -48.65
C PHE A 12 -6.65 -7.39 -47.45
N CYS A 13 -7.00 -6.13 -47.65
CA CYS A 13 -7.41 -5.20 -46.59
C CYS A 13 -8.73 -5.63 -45.91
N CYS A 14 -9.69 -6.15 -46.68
CA CYS A 14 -10.95 -6.66 -46.11
C CYS A 14 -10.77 -7.96 -45.31
N LEU A 15 -9.83 -8.82 -45.70
CA LEU A 15 -9.48 -10.03 -44.94
C LEU A 15 -8.73 -9.73 -43.63
N SER A 16 -7.94 -8.63 -43.59
CA SER A 16 -7.26 -8.21 -42.35
C SER A 16 -8.19 -7.58 -41.31
N LEU A 17 -9.37 -7.11 -41.70
CA LEU A 17 -10.38 -6.57 -40.79
C LEU A 17 -11.30 -7.64 -40.16
N ALA A 18 -11.20 -8.90 -40.60
CA ALA A 18 -12.02 -10.00 -40.11
C ALA A 18 -11.36 -10.86 -39.03
N VAL A 19 -10.13 -10.53 -38.59
CA VAL A 19 -9.53 -11.19 -37.42
C VAL A 19 -10.05 -10.50 -36.16
N GLN A 20 -11.31 -10.74 -35.82
CA GLN A 20 -11.79 -10.56 -34.47
C GLN A 20 -11.13 -11.65 -33.63
N ALA A 21 -10.17 -11.24 -32.79
CA ALA A 21 -9.68 -12.11 -31.73
C ALA A 21 -10.88 -12.44 -30.83
N GLN A 22 -11.47 -13.61 -31.04
CA GLN A 22 -12.44 -14.15 -30.09
C GLN A 22 -11.68 -14.46 -28.81
N PHE A 23 -11.91 -13.64 -27.78
CA PHE A 23 -11.53 -14.02 -26.43
C PHE A 23 -12.38 -15.22 -26.03
N VAL A 24 -11.84 -16.42 -26.25
CA VAL A 24 -12.39 -17.61 -25.63
C VAL A 24 -12.04 -17.51 -24.15
N SER A 25 -12.99 -17.05 -23.34
CA SER A 25 -12.91 -17.16 -21.88
C SER A 25 -12.92 -18.63 -21.53
N THR A 26 -11.74 -19.22 -21.37
CA THR A 26 -11.61 -20.51 -20.72
C THR A 26 -11.72 -20.28 -19.22
N SER A 27 -12.90 -20.48 -18.67
CA SER A 27 -13.27 -20.25 -17.27
C SER A 27 -12.52 -21.11 -16.25
N ALA A 28 -11.68 -22.03 -16.69
CA ALA A 28 -11.06 -23.02 -15.80
C ALA A 28 -9.66 -22.64 -15.29
N HIS A 29 -8.84 -21.92 -16.07
CA HIS A 29 -7.46 -21.56 -15.68
C HIS A 29 -7.06 -20.22 -16.29
N PRO A 30 -6.93 -19.14 -15.48
CA PRO A 30 -6.43 -17.87 -15.97
C PRO A 30 -5.01 -18.06 -16.53
N LYS A 31 -4.74 -17.52 -17.72
CA LYS A 31 -3.38 -17.56 -18.31
C LYS A 31 -2.36 -16.78 -17.47
N ARG A 32 -2.83 -15.82 -16.68
CA ARG A 32 -2.05 -15.02 -15.74
C ARG A 32 -2.83 -14.92 -14.44
N GLU A 33 -2.22 -15.35 -13.36
CA GLU A 33 -2.79 -15.30 -12.02
C GLU A 33 -1.82 -14.55 -11.11
N PHE A 34 -2.34 -13.62 -10.33
CA PHE A 34 -1.57 -12.94 -9.29
C PHE A 34 -1.55 -13.81 -8.03
N ARG A 35 -0.37 -14.31 -7.69
CA ARG A 35 -0.12 -15.10 -6.48
C ARG A 35 0.94 -14.41 -5.65
N ALA A 36 0.51 -13.73 -4.60
CA ALA A 36 1.40 -12.93 -3.77
C ALA A 36 1.54 -13.49 -2.36
N ALA A 37 2.69 -13.18 -1.73
CA ALA A 37 2.93 -13.44 -0.32
C ALA A 37 3.38 -12.15 0.39
N TRP A 38 2.91 -11.99 1.64
CA TRP A 38 3.29 -10.86 2.49
C TRP A 38 4.54 -11.20 3.30
N ILE A 39 5.49 -10.25 3.32
CA ILE A 39 6.64 -10.27 4.22
C ILE A 39 6.60 -9.01 5.06
N GLN A 40 6.23 -9.17 6.34
CA GLN A 40 6.15 -8.06 7.28
C GLN A 40 7.50 -7.78 7.92
N ALA A 41 7.75 -6.52 8.30
CA ALA A 41 8.94 -6.11 9.04
C ALA A 41 8.73 -6.04 10.56
N VAL A 42 7.46 -5.92 10.98
CA VAL A 42 7.06 -5.78 12.38
C VAL A 42 7.19 -7.09 13.18
N ASN A 43 6.87 -7.06 14.47
CA ASN A 43 6.89 -8.22 15.37
C ASN A 43 8.28 -8.85 15.55
N GLY A 44 9.34 -8.04 15.42
CA GLY A 44 10.72 -8.48 15.71
C GLY A 44 11.35 -9.37 14.63
N GLN A 45 10.74 -9.51 13.46
CA GLN A 45 11.21 -10.43 12.41
C GLN A 45 12.60 -10.09 11.87
N PHE A 46 12.99 -8.79 11.84
CA PHE A 46 14.30 -8.37 11.32
C PHE A 46 15.20 -7.79 12.41
N ARG A 47 14.59 -7.36 13.52
CA ARG A 47 15.29 -6.64 14.58
C ARG A 47 16.43 -7.44 15.18
N GLY A 48 17.63 -6.84 15.19
CA GLY A 48 18.80 -7.40 15.82
C GLY A 48 19.45 -8.58 15.08
N ILE A 49 18.97 -8.89 13.87
CA ILE A 49 19.59 -9.91 13.01
C ILE A 49 20.74 -9.25 12.25
N PRO A 50 21.99 -9.84 12.30
CA PRO A 50 23.10 -9.33 11.50
C PRO A 50 22.76 -9.26 10.00
N THR A 51 23.27 -8.24 9.30
CA THR A 51 22.96 -7.94 7.91
C THR A 51 23.05 -9.16 6.98
N ASP A 52 24.17 -9.89 7.00
CA ASP A 52 24.36 -11.03 6.10
C ASP A 52 23.39 -12.17 6.42
N ARG A 53 23.11 -12.38 7.71
CA ARG A 53 22.14 -13.39 8.14
C ARG A 53 20.72 -13.02 7.70
N LEU A 54 20.33 -11.74 7.80
CA LEU A 54 19.02 -11.26 7.38
C LEU A 54 18.87 -11.39 5.86
N LYS A 55 19.88 -10.99 5.08
CA LYS A 55 19.89 -11.19 3.62
C LYS A 55 19.68 -12.66 3.25
N GLN A 56 20.38 -13.57 3.92
CA GLN A 56 20.25 -15.00 3.66
C GLN A 56 18.85 -15.54 4.02
N ILE A 57 18.26 -15.06 5.12
CA ILE A 57 16.87 -15.40 5.51
C ILE A 57 15.90 -14.95 4.40
N LEU A 58 16.01 -13.71 3.92
CA LEU A 58 15.16 -13.17 2.87
C LEU A 58 15.33 -13.94 1.55
N ILE A 59 16.55 -14.26 1.14
CA ILE A 59 16.83 -15.11 -0.03
C ILE A 59 16.14 -16.48 0.11
N ASN A 60 16.26 -17.13 1.26
CA ASN A 60 15.65 -18.43 1.50
C ASN A 60 14.12 -18.36 1.47
N GLN A 61 13.52 -17.31 2.01
CA GLN A 61 12.08 -17.06 1.91
C GLN A 61 11.65 -16.92 0.45
N LEU A 62 12.35 -16.09 -0.34
CA LEU A 62 12.05 -15.90 -1.76
C LEU A 62 12.18 -17.20 -2.56
N ASN A 63 13.21 -18.02 -2.29
CA ASN A 63 13.38 -19.31 -2.95
C ASN A 63 12.20 -20.26 -2.62
N SER A 64 11.76 -20.29 -1.37
CA SER A 64 10.61 -21.10 -0.94
C SER A 64 9.31 -20.62 -1.60
N LEU A 65 9.09 -19.31 -1.66
CA LEU A 65 7.92 -18.72 -2.29
C LEU A 65 7.89 -18.98 -3.80
N GLN A 66 9.06 -18.84 -4.47
CA GLN A 66 9.18 -19.17 -5.90
C GLN A 66 8.88 -20.66 -6.14
N GLY A 67 9.41 -21.57 -5.33
CA GLY A 67 9.13 -23.01 -5.40
C GLY A 67 7.64 -23.36 -5.17
N ALA A 68 6.91 -22.52 -4.43
CA ALA A 68 5.46 -22.63 -4.24
C ALA A 68 4.64 -21.98 -5.38
N GLY A 69 5.30 -21.42 -6.40
CA GLY A 69 4.64 -20.79 -7.54
C GLY A 69 4.14 -19.36 -7.25
N ILE A 70 4.60 -18.73 -6.19
CA ILE A 70 4.35 -17.29 -5.90
C ILE A 70 5.09 -16.44 -6.94
N ASN A 71 4.43 -15.41 -7.45
CA ASN A 71 4.96 -14.52 -8.48
C ASN A 71 4.98 -13.04 -8.10
N ALA A 72 4.65 -12.72 -6.85
CA ALA A 72 4.76 -11.39 -6.30
C ALA A 72 5.03 -11.42 -4.79
N VAL A 73 5.77 -10.44 -4.28
CA VAL A 73 6.02 -10.25 -2.85
C VAL A 73 5.53 -8.89 -2.43
N ILE A 74 4.73 -8.84 -1.37
CA ILE A 74 4.27 -7.61 -0.74
C ILE A 74 5.12 -7.41 0.50
N PHE A 75 6.14 -6.55 0.39
CA PHE A 75 7.17 -6.35 1.41
C PHE A 75 6.95 -5.05 2.17
N GLN A 76 6.90 -5.12 3.50
CA GLN A 76 6.65 -3.95 4.34
C GLN A 76 7.87 -3.03 4.38
N VAL A 77 7.76 -1.88 3.73
CA VAL A 77 8.85 -0.88 3.65
C VAL A 77 8.61 0.33 4.54
N ARG A 78 7.35 0.60 4.97
CA ARG A 78 6.98 1.75 5.78
C ARG A 78 5.96 1.36 6.87
N PRO A 79 6.41 0.87 8.04
CA PRO A 79 5.51 0.40 9.10
C PRO A 79 4.99 1.49 10.04
N GLU A 80 5.79 2.50 10.44
CA GLU A 80 5.48 3.50 11.47
C GLU A 80 5.97 4.92 11.10
N ALA A 81 5.64 5.42 9.90
CA ALA A 81 6.19 6.67 9.37
C ALA A 81 7.74 6.68 9.47
N ASP A 82 8.31 5.54 9.19
CA ASP A 82 9.74 5.25 9.14
C ASP A 82 10.01 4.24 8.01
N ALA A 83 11.26 4.04 7.62
CA ALA A 83 11.59 3.38 6.38
C ALA A 83 12.53 2.18 6.56
N LEU A 84 12.29 1.09 5.80
CA LEU A 84 13.24 0.01 5.56
C LEU A 84 14.00 0.21 4.25
N TYR A 85 14.30 1.47 3.92
CA TYR A 85 15.07 1.89 2.76
C TYR A 85 15.70 3.26 3.05
N ALA A 86 16.63 3.71 2.21
CA ALA A 86 17.26 5.02 2.35
C ALA A 86 16.31 6.16 1.95
N SER A 87 15.29 6.41 2.79
CA SER A 87 14.30 7.46 2.55
C SER A 87 14.91 8.87 2.66
N GLN A 88 14.44 9.79 1.81
CA GLN A 88 14.79 11.21 1.90
C GLN A 88 13.94 11.99 2.93
N TYR A 89 12.86 11.39 3.43
CA TYR A 89 11.84 12.09 4.22
C TYR A 89 11.57 11.49 5.59
N GLU A 90 11.88 10.20 5.78
CA GLU A 90 11.57 9.48 7.00
C GLU A 90 12.80 8.76 7.56
N PRO A 91 12.90 8.62 8.90
CA PRO A 91 14.03 7.94 9.52
C PRO A 91 14.06 6.45 9.20
N TRP A 92 15.22 5.82 9.33
CA TRP A 92 15.34 4.37 9.33
C TRP A 92 14.44 3.73 10.39
N SER A 93 13.77 2.64 10.03
CA SER A 93 12.85 1.96 10.91
C SER A 93 13.54 1.24 12.06
N ARG A 94 12.99 1.38 13.27
CA ARG A 94 13.41 0.60 14.43
C ARG A 94 13.20 -0.91 14.27
N PHE A 95 12.34 -1.33 13.39
CA PHE A 95 12.09 -2.74 13.08
C PHE A 95 13.27 -3.40 12.35
N LEU A 96 14.16 -2.62 11.77
CA LEU A 96 15.39 -3.11 11.16
C LEU A 96 16.53 -3.21 12.17
N THR A 97 16.83 -2.12 12.86
CA THR A 97 18.03 -2.01 13.70
C THR A 97 17.76 -2.00 15.21
N GLY A 98 16.48 -1.90 15.61
CA GLY A 98 16.07 -1.74 17.00
C GLY A 98 15.98 -0.30 17.47
N VAL A 99 16.55 0.67 16.74
CA VAL A 99 16.54 2.10 17.06
C VAL A 99 16.10 2.89 15.82
N GLN A 100 15.03 3.68 15.95
CA GLN A 100 14.56 4.51 14.84
C GLN A 100 15.59 5.60 14.51
N GLY A 101 15.86 5.77 13.23
CA GLY A 101 16.87 6.71 12.72
C GLY A 101 18.27 6.14 12.58
N LYS A 102 18.54 4.94 13.12
CA LYS A 102 19.83 4.27 12.96
C LYS A 102 19.85 3.46 11.68
N ALA A 103 20.76 3.78 10.75
CA ALA A 103 21.01 2.98 9.57
C ALA A 103 21.55 1.57 9.92
N PRO A 104 21.34 0.56 9.08
CA PRO A 104 21.94 -0.75 9.31
C PRO A 104 23.45 -0.72 9.15
N GLU A 105 24.14 -1.56 9.93
CA GLU A 105 25.60 -1.71 9.93
C GLU A 105 25.96 -3.19 9.77
N PRO A 106 26.70 -3.64 8.75
CA PRO A 106 27.12 -2.85 7.58
C PRO A 106 25.95 -2.23 6.80
N TYR A 107 26.18 -1.07 6.18
CA TYR A 107 25.15 -0.37 5.42
C TYR A 107 24.65 -1.21 4.25
N TRP A 108 23.33 -1.25 4.11
CA TRP A 108 22.63 -1.78 2.94
C TRP A 108 21.22 -1.19 2.86
N ASP A 109 20.60 -1.27 1.71
CA ASP A 109 19.20 -0.85 1.51
C ASP A 109 18.31 -2.09 1.35
N PRO A 110 17.50 -2.44 2.38
CA PRO A 110 16.63 -3.62 2.33
C PRO A 110 15.64 -3.63 1.18
N MET A 111 15.04 -2.48 0.84
CA MET A 111 14.08 -2.40 -0.24
C MET A 111 14.75 -2.62 -1.60
N GLN A 112 15.87 -1.96 -1.84
CA GLN A 112 16.65 -2.15 -3.07
C GLN A 112 17.08 -3.62 -3.24
N PHE A 113 17.61 -4.21 -2.17
CA PHE A 113 18.00 -5.62 -2.16
C PHE A 113 16.83 -6.55 -2.50
N MET A 114 15.66 -6.33 -1.88
CA MET A 114 14.49 -7.16 -2.11
C MET A 114 13.92 -7.03 -3.53
N ILE A 115 13.95 -5.81 -4.10
CA ILE A 115 13.59 -5.57 -5.51
C ILE A 115 14.47 -6.43 -6.42
N GLU A 116 15.81 -6.33 -6.26
CA GLU A 116 16.75 -7.08 -7.08
C GLU A 116 16.58 -8.59 -6.94
N GLU A 117 16.38 -9.08 -5.70
CA GLU A 117 16.20 -10.50 -5.45
C GLU A 117 14.84 -11.04 -5.95
N CYS A 118 13.78 -10.22 -5.92
CA CYS A 118 12.50 -10.56 -6.54
C CYS A 118 12.62 -10.63 -8.07
N HIS A 119 13.20 -9.61 -8.70
CA HIS A 119 13.34 -9.55 -10.15
C HIS A 119 14.23 -10.66 -10.71
N LYS A 120 15.33 -11.06 -10.02
CA LYS A 120 16.13 -12.24 -10.37
C LYS A 120 15.31 -13.54 -10.45
N ARG A 121 14.17 -13.59 -9.75
CA ARG A 121 13.25 -14.73 -9.70
C ARG A 121 12.00 -14.56 -10.57
N SER A 122 11.94 -13.49 -11.37
CA SER A 122 10.75 -13.10 -12.14
C SER A 122 9.51 -12.91 -11.25
N MET A 123 9.71 -12.38 -10.04
CA MET A 123 8.67 -12.03 -9.09
C MET A 123 8.49 -10.50 -9.05
N GLU A 124 7.26 -10.03 -9.00
CA GLU A 124 6.97 -8.62 -8.75
C GLU A 124 7.31 -8.24 -7.29
N PHE A 125 7.79 -7.01 -7.10
CA PHE A 125 8.00 -6.43 -5.79
C PHE A 125 6.98 -5.32 -5.52
N HIS A 126 6.13 -5.51 -4.52
CA HIS A 126 5.16 -4.52 -4.07
C HIS A 126 5.63 -3.86 -2.77
N ALA A 127 5.86 -2.56 -2.81
CA ALA A 127 6.23 -1.78 -1.62
C ALA A 127 5.00 -1.57 -0.74
N TRP A 128 4.91 -2.30 0.38
CA TRP A 128 3.82 -2.15 1.34
C TRP A 128 4.11 -1.02 2.31
N ILE A 129 3.20 -0.06 2.34
CA ILE A 129 3.21 1.08 3.25
C ILE A 129 1.97 1.06 4.16
N ASN A 130 2.13 1.42 5.42
CA ASN A 130 1.03 1.85 6.27
C ASN A 130 0.95 3.38 6.21
N PRO A 131 -0.17 3.98 5.76
CA PRO A 131 -0.20 5.41 5.52
C PRO A 131 -0.22 6.25 6.79
N TYR A 132 -0.94 5.83 7.83
CA TYR A 132 -1.27 6.71 8.95
C TYR A 132 -0.59 6.37 10.28
N ARG A 133 -0.16 5.12 10.49
CA ARG A 133 0.43 4.71 11.77
C ARG A 133 1.82 5.32 11.96
N VAL A 134 2.06 5.86 13.16
CA VAL A 134 3.32 6.50 13.56
C VAL A 134 3.97 5.81 14.75
N LYS A 135 3.19 5.38 15.73
CA LYS A 135 3.66 4.58 16.86
C LYS A 135 2.64 3.48 17.17
N THR A 136 3.11 2.26 17.30
CA THR A 136 2.33 1.15 17.85
C THR A 136 2.23 1.18 19.37
N SER A 137 3.07 1.96 20.05
CA SER A 137 2.97 2.31 21.46
C SER A 137 3.58 3.69 21.70
N LEU A 138 2.94 4.51 22.52
CA LEU A 138 3.44 5.83 22.94
C LEU A 138 4.79 5.76 23.67
N LYS A 139 5.14 4.60 24.22
CA LYS A 139 6.45 4.35 24.87
C LYS A 139 7.61 4.28 23.89
N ASN A 140 7.34 4.06 22.59
CA ASN A 140 8.39 4.02 21.59
C ASN A 140 8.96 5.42 21.38
N GLU A 141 10.28 5.54 21.44
CA GLU A 141 10.97 6.78 21.13
C GLU A 141 10.96 7.04 19.61
N LEU A 142 10.81 8.29 19.24
CA LEU A 142 10.93 8.75 17.86
C LEU A 142 12.34 9.30 17.63
N SER A 143 12.87 9.06 16.45
CA SER A 143 14.11 9.69 15.98
C SER A 143 13.99 11.23 16.04
N PRO A 144 15.05 11.97 16.37
CA PRO A 144 15.04 13.44 16.35
C PRO A 144 14.61 14.03 15.00
N ILE A 145 14.87 13.34 13.90
CA ILE A 145 14.50 13.79 12.54
C ILE A 145 13.08 13.38 12.13
N HIS A 146 12.32 12.68 13.01
CA HIS A 146 10.96 12.29 12.67
C HIS A 146 10.06 13.52 12.52
N ILE A 147 9.20 13.51 11.49
CA ILE A 147 8.31 14.61 11.12
C ILE A 147 7.41 15.07 12.28
N TYR A 148 7.09 14.20 13.22
CA TYR A 148 6.33 14.55 14.43
C TYR A 148 7.00 15.69 15.25
N ASN A 149 8.33 15.74 15.28
CA ASN A 149 9.04 16.74 16.07
C ASN A 149 8.93 18.16 15.50
N SER A 150 8.71 18.27 14.19
CA SER A 150 8.51 19.56 13.51
C SER A 150 7.04 19.92 13.30
N HIS A 151 6.15 18.93 13.27
CA HIS A 151 4.73 19.11 12.98
C HIS A 151 3.84 18.26 13.89
N PRO A 152 3.89 18.42 15.21
CA PRO A 152 3.08 17.61 16.13
C PRO A 152 1.58 17.80 15.92
N GLU A 153 1.15 18.91 15.35
CA GLU A 153 -0.24 19.23 15.02
C GLU A 153 -0.84 18.39 13.89
N TRP A 154 -0.01 17.61 13.17
CA TRP A 154 -0.51 16.67 12.15
C TRP A 154 -0.96 15.34 12.71
N PHE A 155 -0.83 15.13 14.01
CA PHE A 155 -0.99 13.81 14.61
C PHE A 155 -2.03 13.80 15.70
N VAL A 156 -2.63 12.62 15.87
CA VAL A 156 -3.61 12.34 16.92
C VAL A 156 -3.22 11.08 17.69
N THR A 157 -3.46 11.10 19.00
CA THR A 157 -3.28 9.95 19.86
C THR A 157 -4.60 9.21 20.02
N TYR A 158 -4.60 7.91 19.74
CA TYR A 158 -5.75 7.05 19.91
C TYR A 158 -5.37 5.78 20.66
N GLY A 159 -5.92 5.58 21.86
CA GLY A 159 -5.45 4.53 22.76
C GLY A 159 -4.01 4.75 23.21
N ASP A 160 -3.15 3.76 23.01
CA ASP A 160 -1.71 3.81 23.27
C ASP A 160 -0.88 4.03 21.99
N GLN A 161 -1.50 4.54 20.94
CA GLN A 161 -0.89 4.66 19.62
C GLN A 161 -0.95 6.09 19.10
N LEU A 162 -0.04 6.41 18.16
CA LEU A 162 0.02 7.70 17.48
C LEU A 162 -0.23 7.50 15.98
N TYR A 163 -1.04 8.39 15.41
CA TYR A 163 -1.41 8.36 14.00
C TYR A 163 -1.30 9.74 13.37
N PHE A 164 -1.04 9.80 12.07
CA PHE A 164 -1.41 10.99 11.31
C PHE A 164 -2.91 11.19 11.37
N ASP A 165 -3.36 12.45 11.43
CA ASP A 165 -4.76 12.78 11.23
C ASP A 165 -5.11 12.62 9.73
N PRO A 166 -6.01 11.69 9.38
CA PRO A 166 -6.35 11.44 7.97
C PRO A 166 -7.05 12.63 7.29
N ALA A 167 -7.63 13.52 8.08
CA ALA A 167 -8.36 14.67 7.58
C ALA A 167 -7.45 15.81 7.10
N LEU A 168 -6.21 15.85 7.56
CA LEU A 168 -5.30 16.96 7.24
C LEU A 168 -4.74 16.82 5.82
N PRO A 169 -4.86 17.88 4.99
CA PRO A 169 -4.18 17.91 3.69
C PRO A 169 -2.67 17.71 3.80
N GLU A 170 -2.04 18.22 4.85
CA GLU A 170 -0.61 18.09 5.13
C GLU A 170 -0.20 16.64 5.34
N SER A 171 -0.98 15.86 6.11
CA SER A 171 -0.77 14.42 6.31
C SER A 171 -0.80 13.67 4.98
N ARG A 172 -1.85 13.90 4.16
CA ARG A 172 -1.99 13.28 2.85
C ARG A 172 -0.88 13.68 1.88
N ASN A 173 -0.46 14.94 1.90
CA ASN A 173 0.63 15.45 1.06
C ASN A 173 1.97 14.81 1.46
N HIS A 174 2.24 14.65 2.77
CA HIS A 174 3.46 13.97 3.24
C HIS A 174 3.49 12.51 2.77
N ILE A 175 2.38 11.78 2.90
CA ILE A 175 2.28 10.40 2.42
C ILE A 175 2.55 10.31 0.91
N CYS A 176 1.94 11.19 0.11
CA CYS A 176 2.19 11.22 -1.35
C CYS A 176 3.65 11.58 -1.67
N LYS A 177 4.30 12.45 -0.87
CA LYS A 177 5.72 12.79 -1.01
C LYS A 177 6.62 11.58 -0.75
N VAL A 178 6.33 10.78 0.27
CA VAL A 178 7.03 9.51 0.54
C VAL A 178 6.85 8.53 -0.61
N ILE A 179 5.64 8.39 -1.14
CA ILE A 179 5.36 7.52 -2.30
C ILE A 179 6.11 8.02 -3.54
N THR A 180 6.17 9.34 -3.75
CA THR A 180 6.96 9.94 -4.84
C THR A 180 8.44 9.56 -4.72
N ASP A 181 9.01 9.59 -3.51
CA ASP A 181 10.39 9.16 -3.25
C ASP A 181 10.61 7.69 -3.64
N ILE A 182 9.72 6.81 -3.21
CA ILE A 182 9.78 5.38 -3.53
C ILE A 182 9.70 5.16 -5.04
N VAL A 183 8.63 5.63 -5.67
CA VAL A 183 8.35 5.35 -7.09
C VAL A 183 9.40 5.97 -8.01
N SER A 184 9.90 7.17 -7.69
CA SER A 184 10.89 7.84 -8.52
C SER A 184 12.26 7.18 -8.49
N ARG A 185 12.68 6.69 -7.32
CA ARG A 185 14.05 6.22 -7.08
C ARG A 185 14.24 4.71 -7.18
N TYR A 186 13.18 3.94 -7.00
CA TYR A 186 13.24 2.49 -6.97
C TYR A 186 12.44 1.87 -8.10
N ASP A 187 12.84 0.69 -8.52
CA ASP A 187 12.17 -0.09 -9.57
C ASP A 187 11.09 -1.01 -8.97
N VAL A 188 10.14 -0.38 -8.27
CA VAL A 188 9.00 -1.11 -7.68
C VAL A 188 7.96 -1.43 -8.75
N ASP A 189 7.32 -2.60 -8.66
CA ASP A 189 6.21 -2.99 -9.54
C ASP A 189 4.87 -2.46 -9.05
N ALA A 190 4.76 -2.23 -7.73
CA ALA A 190 3.57 -1.66 -7.12
C ALA A 190 3.84 -0.93 -5.81
N ILE A 191 2.95 0.02 -5.49
CA ILE A 191 2.69 0.48 -4.12
C ILE A 191 1.50 -0.30 -3.59
N HIS A 192 1.60 -0.80 -2.35
CA HIS A 192 0.56 -1.60 -1.73
C HIS A 192 0.21 -1.07 -0.34
N MET A 193 -1.08 -1.08 0.02
CA MET A 193 -1.57 -0.72 1.34
C MET A 193 -2.35 -1.88 1.94
N ASP A 194 -2.29 -1.98 3.27
CA ASP A 194 -3.13 -2.86 4.07
C ASP A 194 -4.52 -2.24 4.36
N ASP A 195 -5.21 -2.78 5.35
CA ASP A 195 -6.54 -2.33 5.79
C ASP A 195 -6.50 -1.23 6.88
N TYR A 196 -5.31 -0.76 7.25
CA TYR A 196 -5.14 0.24 8.32
C TYR A 196 -5.29 1.67 7.78
N PHE A 197 -6.54 2.09 7.53
CA PHE A 197 -6.90 3.48 7.27
C PHE A 197 -7.14 4.22 8.58
N TYR A 198 -8.38 4.40 9.03
CA TYR A 198 -8.62 4.71 10.43
C TYR A 198 -8.27 3.49 11.30
N PRO A 199 -7.78 3.69 12.53
CA PRO A 199 -7.41 2.57 13.39
C PRO A 199 -8.62 1.72 13.78
N TYR A 200 -8.37 0.46 14.11
CA TYR A 200 -9.41 -0.41 14.65
C TYR A 200 -10.09 0.21 15.86
N PRO A 201 -11.42 0.16 15.95
CA PRO A 201 -12.15 0.85 17.00
C PRO A 201 -11.83 0.30 18.39
N ILE A 202 -11.63 1.23 19.33
CA ILE A 202 -11.48 0.91 20.76
C ILE A 202 -12.84 1.09 21.40
N LYS A 203 -13.33 0.04 22.08
CA LYS A 203 -14.65 0.08 22.75
C LYS A 203 -14.80 1.31 23.66
N GLY A 204 -15.81 2.10 23.40
CA GLY A 204 -16.14 3.30 24.20
C GLY A 204 -15.24 4.51 23.93
N LYS A 205 -14.39 4.47 22.88
CA LYS A 205 -13.58 5.63 22.45
C LYS A 205 -13.81 5.91 20.97
N ASP A 206 -14.21 7.14 20.65
CA ASP A 206 -14.20 7.61 19.27
C ASP A 206 -12.76 8.05 18.87
N PHE A 207 -12.47 8.04 17.59
CA PHE A 207 -11.23 8.61 17.09
C PHE A 207 -11.24 10.14 17.30
N PRO A 208 -10.17 10.76 17.84
CA PRO A 208 -10.23 12.14 18.34
C PRO A 208 -9.99 13.16 17.22
N ASP A 209 -10.85 13.18 16.22
CA ASP A 209 -10.81 14.08 15.05
C ASP A 209 -11.89 15.18 15.06
N ASP A 210 -12.48 15.49 16.24
CA ASP A 210 -13.54 16.50 16.36
C ASP A 210 -13.11 17.89 15.89
N ALA A 211 -11.89 18.31 16.23
CA ALA A 211 -11.33 19.60 15.79
C ALA A 211 -11.17 19.65 14.27
N SER A 212 -10.72 18.56 13.67
CA SER A 212 -10.56 18.42 12.21
C SER A 212 -11.92 18.37 11.51
N PHE A 213 -12.90 17.67 12.10
CA PHE A 213 -14.27 17.66 11.58
C PHE A 213 -14.90 19.05 11.63
N ALA A 214 -14.75 19.77 12.74
CA ALA A 214 -15.23 21.17 12.83
C ALA A 214 -14.62 22.09 11.75
N ARG A 215 -13.36 21.86 11.40
CA ARG A 215 -12.64 22.66 10.41
C ARG A 215 -12.89 22.26 8.96
N TYR A 216 -12.97 20.94 8.68
CA TYR A 216 -12.99 20.40 7.32
C TYR A 216 -14.24 19.59 7.00
N GLY A 217 -15.13 19.37 7.96
CA GLY A 217 -16.36 18.58 7.79
C GLY A 217 -17.53 19.32 7.14
N GLY A 218 -17.32 20.58 6.71
CA GLY A 218 -18.36 21.36 6.05
C GLY A 218 -18.96 20.63 4.84
N GLY A 219 -20.31 20.52 4.81
CA GLY A 219 -21.02 19.79 3.75
C GLY A 219 -21.36 18.32 4.09
N PHE A 220 -20.83 17.79 5.18
CA PHE A 220 -21.16 16.43 5.64
C PHE A 220 -22.18 16.48 6.78
N SER A 221 -23.23 15.65 6.68
CA SER A 221 -24.26 15.53 7.72
C SER A 221 -23.82 14.67 8.90
N ASN A 222 -22.81 13.83 8.71
CA ASN A 222 -22.25 12.97 9.77
C ASN A 222 -20.75 12.74 9.59
N LYS A 223 -20.08 12.44 10.68
CA LYS A 223 -18.64 12.26 10.77
C LYS A 223 -18.14 11.01 10.02
N ALA A 224 -18.96 9.95 9.93
CA ALA A 224 -18.58 8.70 9.27
C ALA A 224 -18.42 8.90 7.74
N ASP A 225 -19.34 9.61 7.11
CA ASP A 225 -19.23 9.94 5.68
C ASP A 225 -18.02 10.82 5.39
N TRP A 226 -17.76 11.79 6.27
CA TRP A 226 -16.58 12.63 6.17
C TRP A 226 -15.27 11.83 6.34
N ARG A 227 -15.20 10.89 7.28
CA ARG A 227 -14.05 10.00 7.45
C ARG A 227 -13.81 9.15 6.20
N ARG A 228 -14.86 8.59 5.60
CA ARG A 228 -14.75 7.86 4.32
C ARG A 228 -14.23 8.75 3.21
N SER A 229 -14.75 9.97 3.11
CA SER A 229 -14.25 10.96 2.14
C SER A 229 -12.76 11.24 2.30
N ASN A 230 -12.22 11.34 3.54
CA ASN A 230 -10.80 11.54 3.78
C ASN A 230 -9.94 10.36 3.29
N VAL A 231 -10.41 9.13 3.48
CA VAL A 231 -9.75 7.92 2.95
C VAL A 231 -9.78 7.93 1.42
N ASN A 232 -10.94 8.18 0.82
CA ASN A 232 -11.09 8.22 -0.64
C ASN A 232 -10.19 9.28 -1.28
N ILE A 233 -10.09 10.48 -0.68
CA ILE A 233 -9.17 11.54 -1.14
C ILE A 233 -7.72 11.06 -1.11
N LEU A 234 -7.27 10.37 -0.06
CA LEU A 234 -5.91 9.83 -0.02
C LEU A 234 -5.69 8.78 -1.11
N ILE A 235 -6.60 7.82 -1.26
CA ILE A 235 -6.52 6.76 -2.28
C ILE A 235 -6.42 7.36 -3.69
N GLN A 236 -7.29 8.32 -3.99
CA GLN A 236 -7.24 9.03 -5.27
C GLN A 236 -5.91 9.75 -5.48
N LYS A 237 -5.43 10.52 -4.49
CA LYS A 237 -4.15 11.24 -4.59
C LYS A 237 -2.96 10.29 -4.80
N ILE A 238 -2.94 9.15 -4.12
CA ILE A 238 -1.90 8.13 -4.31
C ILE A 238 -1.96 7.58 -5.73
N HIS A 239 -3.15 7.20 -6.20
CA HIS A 239 -3.34 6.72 -7.57
C HIS A 239 -2.82 7.72 -8.60
N GLU A 240 -3.23 8.98 -8.50
CA GLU A 240 -2.78 10.06 -9.38
C GLU A 240 -1.25 10.26 -9.32
N THR A 241 -0.67 10.23 -8.10
CA THR A 241 0.78 10.36 -7.88
C THR A 241 1.54 9.23 -8.58
N VAL A 242 1.16 7.98 -8.35
CA VAL A 242 1.82 6.80 -8.94
C VAL A 242 1.69 6.83 -10.46
N ARG A 243 0.46 7.05 -10.97
CA ARG A 243 0.20 7.09 -12.43
C ARG A 243 0.92 8.23 -13.14
N GLY A 244 1.03 9.39 -12.49
CA GLY A 244 1.74 10.54 -13.03
C GLY A 244 3.26 10.34 -13.12
N LEU A 245 3.84 9.56 -12.22
CA LEU A 245 5.28 9.28 -12.19
C LEU A 245 5.67 8.10 -13.10
N LYS A 246 5.02 6.96 -12.92
CA LYS A 246 5.28 5.72 -13.67
C LYS A 246 3.96 5.00 -13.96
N PRO A 247 3.35 5.19 -15.15
CA PRO A 247 2.03 4.63 -15.48
C PRO A 247 1.93 3.10 -15.40
N TRP A 248 3.06 2.41 -15.46
CA TRP A 248 3.13 0.95 -15.37
C TRP A 248 3.21 0.41 -13.94
N VAL A 249 3.54 1.27 -12.95
CA VAL A 249 3.55 0.88 -11.54
C VAL A 249 2.10 0.73 -11.06
N LYS A 250 1.80 -0.40 -10.44
CA LYS A 250 0.46 -0.71 -9.92
C LYS A 250 0.24 -0.01 -8.58
N PHE A 251 -1.02 0.25 -8.25
CA PHE A 251 -1.41 0.62 -6.90
C PHE A 251 -2.48 -0.36 -6.43
N GLY A 252 -2.25 -1.00 -5.30
CA GLY A 252 -3.12 -2.00 -4.71
C GLY A 252 -3.45 -1.70 -3.26
N VAL A 253 -4.65 -2.13 -2.86
CA VAL A 253 -5.11 -2.09 -1.47
C VAL A 253 -5.63 -3.48 -1.12
N SER A 254 -5.26 -4.00 0.05
CA SER A 254 -5.85 -5.20 0.63
C SER A 254 -6.76 -4.78 1.78
N PRO A 255 -8.04 -4.52 1.51
CA PRO A 255 -8.97 -4.06 2.51
C PRO A 255 -9.36 -5.18 3.47
N PHE A 256 -9.96 -4.83 4.61
CA PHE A 256 -10.52 -5.80 5.54
C PHE A 256 -11.57 -6.69 4.85
N GLY A 257 -11.64 -7.97 5.21
CA GLY A 257 -12.39 -8.98 4.46
C GLY A 257 -13.92 -8.85 4.46
N ILE A 258 -14.49 -8.02 5.35
CA ILE A 258 -15.93 -7.77 5.44
C ILE A 258 -16.21 -6.34 5.00
N TYR A 259 -16.91 -6.15 3.88
CA TYR A 259 -17.38 -4.83 3.49
C TYR A 259 -18.39 -4.30 4.52
N ARG A 260 -19.54 -4.98 4.65
CA ARG A 260 -20.57 -4.74 5.67
C ARG A 260 -21.20 -6.05 6.09
N ASN A 261 -21.66 -6.14 7.35
CA ASN A 261 -22.47 -7.25 7.81
C ASN A 261 -23.92 -7.11 7.30
N GLN A 262 -24.61 -8.21 7.14
CA GLN A 262 -26.01 -8.20 6.74
C GLN A 262 -26.92 -7.47 7.75
N SER A 263 -26.52 -7.41 9.01
CA SER A 263 -27.21 -6.60 10.05
C SER A 263 -27.10 -5.09 9.83
N SER A 264 -26.06 -4.63 9.13
CA SER A 264 -25.83 -3.22 8.79
C SER A 264 -26.32 -2.84 7.40
N ASP A 265 -26.33 -3.80 6.47
CA ASP A 265 -26.77 -3.62 5.10
C ASP A 265 -27.35 -4.93 4.55
N PRO A 266 -28.57 -4.93 3.97
CA PRO A 266 -29.19 -6.15 3.44
C PRO A 266 -28.35 -6.87 2.36
N LEU A 267 -27.48 -6.12 1.64
CA LEU A 267 -26.55 -6.66 0.64
C LEU A 267 -25.20 -7.11 1.26
N GLY A 268 -25.05 -6.95 2.56
CA GLY A 268 -23.85 -7.34 3.31
C GLY A 268 -23.69 -8.85 3.46
N SER A 269 -22.52 -9.24 3.93
CA SER A 269 -22.19 -10.66 4.20
C SER A 269 -22.91 -11.17 5.45
N ALA A 270 -23.22 -12.47 5.50
CA ALA A 270 -23.76 -13.16 6.69
C ALA A 270 -22.65 -13.33 7.74
N THR A 271 -22.14 -12.23 8.25
CA THR A 271 -21.02 -12.10 9.21
C THR A 271 -21.40 -11.19 10.37
N ASN A 272 -20.53 -11.15 11.40
CA ASN A 272 -20.70 -10.28 12.59
C ASN A 272 -19.36 -9.66 13.05
N GLY A 273 -18.37 -9.58 12.16
CA GLY A 273 -17.05 -9.00 12.44
C GLY A 273 -16.98 -7.49 12.16
N LEU A 274 -15.78 -6.92 12.31
CA LEU A 274 -15.48 -5.56 11.89
C LEU A 274 -15.77 -5.37 10.40
N GLN A 275 -16.16 -4.16 10.03
CA GLN A 275 -16.63 -3.80 8.70
C GLN A 275 -15.74 -2.70 8.12
N ASN A 276 -15.34 -2.85 6.85
CA ASN A 276 -14.59 -1.79 6.16
C ASN A 276 -15.32 -0.45 6.18
N TYR A 277 -16.58 -0.47 5.75
CA TYR A 277 -17.35 0.74 5.53
C TYR A 277 -17.71 1.46 6.84
N ASP A 278 -18.21 0.70 7.82
CA ASP A 278 -18.78 1.29 9.04
C ASP A 278 -17.72 1.51 10.13
N ASP A 279 -16.75 0.61 10.28
CA ASP A 279 -15.78 0.63 11.39
C ASP A 279 -14.41 1.20 10.99
N LEU A 280 -13.97 0.98 9.75
CA LEU A 280 -12.65 1.42 9.26
C LEU A 280 -12.74 2.58 8.27
N TYR A 281 -13.96 3.01 7.94
CA TYR A 281 -14.24 4.11 7.01
C TYR A 281 -13.60 3.95 5.63
N ALA A 282 -13.49 2.70 5.15
CA ALA A 282 -12.98 2.37 3.84
C ALA A 282 -14.13 1.93 2.92
N ASP A 283 -14.43 2.75 1.91
CA ASP A 283 -15.45 2.45 0.90
C ASP A 283 -14.78 1.69 -0.25
N VAL A 284 -14.86 0.36 -0.21
CA VAL A 284 -14.23 -0.53 -1.18
C VAL A 284 -15.08 -0.74 -2.46
N LEU A 285 -16.25 -0.11 -2.55
CA LEU A 285 -17.10 -0.16 -3.75
C LEU A 285 -16.95 1.08 -4.63
N LEU A 286 -16.29 2.15 -4.14
CA LEU A 286 -16.00 3.35 -4.90
C LEU A 286 -14.77 3.14 -5.79
#